data_c53a33fcd67f4cf1437e0605e93c7682
#
_entry.id   c53a33fcd67f4cf1437e0605e93c7682
#
_cell.length_a   1.000
_cell.length_b   1.000
_cell.length_c   1.000
_cell.angle_alpha   90.00
_cell.angle_beta   90.00
_cell.angle_gamma   90.00
#
_symmetry.space_group_name_H-M   'P 1'
#
loop_
_entity.id
_entity.type
_entity.pdbx_description
1 polymer ?
#
loop_
_entity_poly.entity_id
_entity_poly.type
_entity_poly.pdbx_seq_one_letter_code
_entity_poly.pdbx_strand_id
1 'polypeptide(L)'
;MNFSLYSLLYLAENQSSSIMDMYADTYAKKRNFYLKSAINLSSSLQKRGVDFTLVTNRKSEVLNELDRLGYSNYLKVKQIDFQLYVPNGLFYYSTHFKLDVFRYFASLNKDMYVGLIDLDAIAINKIPICLKNLIESRIPCVYDVSDQLIPAFGAEIILKDMQRLSSDICAGRWYGGELIMGTPDFFAVLTRETRVIYERYLTIVDELFHKGDEMIVSVALEKIQREGTYVADLGTLGVIGRYFSVPTVKHPQKPFRYFENCFLLHLPVDKDFLAKLDPEYAAERDSFLKSYKSYLSTVWIVRSVQKIQRIFRSFITKTLKYV
;
A
#
# COMPACT_ATOMS: atom_id res chain seq x y z
N MET A 1 22.02 1.72 -13.11
CA MET A 1 21.17 0.92 -12.21
C MET A 1 19.72 1.12 -12.64
N ASN A 2 19.08 0.08 -13.16
CA ASN A 2 17.71 0.17 -13.64
C ASN A 2 16.82 -0.75 -12.80
N PHE A 3 15.90 -0.17 -12.05
CA PHE A 3 14.78 -0.88 -11.46
C PHE A 3 13.48 -0.16 -11.83
N SER A 4 12.39 -0.88 -11.82
CA SER A 4 11.07 -0.34 -12.15
C SER A 4 10.08 -0.63 -11.05
N LEU A 5 9.25 0.37 -10.72
CA LEU A 5 8.13 0.20 -9.81
C LEU A 5 6.82 0.07 -10.58
N TYR A 6 5.95 -0.74 -10.04
CA TYR A 6 4.62 -1.01 -10.59
C TYR A 6 3.58 -0.78 -9.50
N SER A 7 2.40 -0.35 -9.88
CA SER A 7 1.22 -0.35 -9.00
C SER A 7 0.05 -1.07 -9.65
N LEU A 8 -0.79 -1.66 -8.83
CA LEU A 8 -2.01 -2.33 -9.28
C LEU A 8 -3.20 -1.37 -9.24
N LEU A 9 -3.92 -1.26 -10.34
CA LEU A 9 -5.27 -0.71 -10.42
C LEU A 9 -6.21 -1.76 -11.02
N TYR A 10 -6.82 -2.57 -10.17
CA TYR A 10 -7.84 -3.52 -10.58
C TYR A 10 -9.22 -2.86 -10.54
N LEU A 11 -9.89 -2.80 -11.67
CA LEU A 11 -11.19 -2.15 -11.85
C LEU A 11 -12.31 -3.18 -11.88
N ALA A 12 -13.14 -3.20 -10.83
CA ALA A 12 -14.33 -4.05 -10.71
C ALA A 12 -15.58 -3.17 -10.56
N GLU A 13 -16.57 -3.33 -11.46
CA GLU A 13 -17.76 -2.48 -11.49
C GLU A 13 -18.71 -2.68 -10.30
N ASN A 14 -18.80 -3.91 -9.80
CA ASN A 14 -19.86 -4.32 -8.87
C ASN A 14 -19.34 -4.72 -7.48
N GLN A 15 -18.15 -4.26 -7.08
CA GLN A 15 -17.57 -4.68 -5.80
C GLN A 15 -17.42 -3.49 -4.85
N SER A 16 -18.16 -3.54 -3.74
CA SER A 16 -18.27 -2.50 -2.72
C SER A 16 -17.51 -2.86 -1.45
N SER A 17 -16.23 -3.22 -1.52
CA SER A 17 -15.51 -3.70 -0.34
C SER A 17 -14.16 -3.03 -0.09
N SER A 18 -14.02 -1.76 -0.41
CA SER A 18 -12.80 -1.02 -0.12
C SER A 18 -13.07 0.19 0.78
N ILE A 19 -12.06 0.60 1.55
CA ILE A 19 -12.06 1.87 2.31
C ILE A 19 -12.43 3.07 1.40
N MET A 20 -12.26 2.93 0.08
CA MET A 20 -12.63 3.94 -0.91
C MET A 20 -14.14 4.16 -1.06
N ASP A 21 -14.97 3.21 -0.60
CA ASP A 21 -16.42 3.41 -0.58
C ASP A 21 -16.81 4.57 0.34
N MET A 22 -15.93 4.96 1.26
CA MET A 22 -16.10 6.15 2.11
C MET A 22 -15.80 7.47 1.39
N TYR A 23 -15.04 7.47 0.28
CA TYR A 23 -14.57 8.67 -0.43
C TYR A 23 -15.20 8.86 -1.80
N ALA A 24 -15.75 7.81 -2.40
CA ALA A 24 -16.31 7.85 -3.73
C ALA A 24 -17.52 6.90 -3.86
N ASP A 25 -18.67 7.47 -4.14
CA ASP A 25 -19.96 6.79 -4.21
C ASP A 25 -20.22 6.12 -5.57
N THR A 26 -19.39 6.39 -6.58
CA THR A 26 -19.54 5.82 -7.92
C THR A 26 -18.24 5.21 -8.43
N TYR A 27 -18.37 4.19 -9.30
CA TYR A 27 -17.24 3.57 -9.98
C TYR A 27 -16.32 4.59 -10.69
N ALA A 28 -16.90 5.54 -11.42
CA ALA A 28 -16.13 6.57 -12.13
C ALA A 28 -15.32 7.47 -11.18
N LYS A 29 -15.90 7.87 -10.05
CA LYS A 29 -15.19 8.66 -9.04
C LYS A 29 -14.05 7.86 -8.41
N LYS A 30 -14.28 6.57 -8.06
CA LYS A 30 -13.24 5.67 -7.55
C LYS A 30 -12.09 5.52 -8.53
N ARG A 31 -12.40 5.21 -9.79
CA ARG A 31 -11.40 5.10 -10.85
C ARG A 31 -10.56 6.38 -10.97
N ASN A 32 -11.21 7.54 -11.09
CA ASN A 32 -10.51 8.82 -11.25
C ASN A 32 -9.64 9.18 -10.06
N PHE A 33 -10.08 8.83 -8.87
CA PHE A 33 -9.34 9.02 -7.65
C PHE A 33 -8.02 8.23 -7.66
N TYR A 34 -8.08 6.94 -7.97
CA TYR A 34 -6.88 6.10 -8.07
C TYR A 34 -5.97 6.51 -9.23
N LEU A 35 -6.55 6.93 -10.38
CA LEU A 35 -5.76 7.42 -11.51
C LEU A 35 -4.98 8.69 -11.15
N LYS A 36 -5.59 9.63 -10.45
CA LYS A 36 -4.89 10.85 -9.98
C LYS A 36 -3.79 10.52 -8.98
N SER A 37 -4.01 9.58 -8.06
CA SER A 37 -2.97 9.09 -7.17
C SER A 37 -1.82 8.45 -7.96
N ALA A 38 -2.11 7.63 -8.97
CA ALA A 38 -1.12 7.02 -9.85
C ALA A 38 -0.30 8.06 -10.64
N ILE A 39 -0.95 9.12 -11.13
CA ILE A 39 -0.29 10.23 -11.84
C ILE A 39 0.71 10.92 -10.90
N ASN A 40 0.30 11.23 -9.67
CA ASN A 40 1.14 11.89 -8.69
C ASN A 40 2.31 11.02 -8.24
N LEU A 41 2.08 9.72 -8.03
CA LEU A 41 3.14 8.75 -7.76
C LEU A 41 4.12 8.69 -8.95
N SER A 42 3.62 8.57 -10.18
CA SER A 42 4.44 8.55 -11.40
C SER A 42 5.30 9.80 -11.53
N SER A 43 4.71 11.01 -11.40
CA SER A 43 5.44 12.27 -11.47
C SER A 43 6.56 12.34 -10.44
N SER A 44 6.25 11.95 -9.19
CA SER A 44 7.23 11.95 -8.11
C SER A 44 8.37 10.95 -8.33
N LEU A 45 8.10 9.77 -8.88
CA LEU A 45 9.09 8.74 -9.21
C LEU A 45 9.95 9.14 -10.41
N GLN A 46 9.34 9.64 -11.48
CA GLN A 46 10.06 10.11 -12.68
C GLN A 46 11.05 11.22 -12.36
N LYS A 47 10.69 12.17 -11.48
CA LYS A 47 11.59 13.23 -11.00
C LYS A 47 12.84 12.67 -10.32
N ARG A 48 12.79 11.44 -9.80
CA ARG A 48 13.89 10.73 -9.12
C ARG A 48 14.56 9.69 -10.02
N GLY A 49 14.19 9.65 -11.29
CA GLY A 49 14.75 8.73 -12.29
C GLY A 49 14.31 7.28 -12.11
N VAL A 50 13.13 7.05 -11.55
CA VAL A 50 12.54 5.71 -11.39
C VAL A 50 11.45 5.50 -12.43
N ASP A 51 11.56 4.42 -13.19
CA ASP A 51 10.51 3.98 -14.11
C ASP A 51 9.29 3.47 -13.33
N PHE A 52 8.10 3.92 -13.75
CA PHE A 52 6.83 3.52 -13.16
C PHE A 52 5.85 3.01 -14.21
N THR A 53 5.12 1.95 -13.88
CA THR A 53 4.08 1.35 -14.74
C THR A 53 2.84 1.01 -13.93
N LEU A 54 1.69 1.49 -14.37
CA LEU A 54 0.39 1.10 -13.82
C LEU A 54 -0.08 -0.21 -14.46
N VAL A 55 -0.30 -1.24 -13.65
CA VAL A 55 -0.84 -2.53 -14.07
C VAL A 55 -2.35 -2.52 -13.85
N THR A 56 -3.12 -2.97 -14.84
CA THR A 56 -4.58 -2.98 -14.77
C THR A 56 -5.19 -4.13 -15.58
N ASN A 57 -6.44 -4.47 -15.28
CA ASN A 57 -7.28 -5.38 -16.07
C ASN A 57 -8.03 -4.67 -17.21
N ARG A 58 -8.06 -3.32 -17.26
CA ARG A 58 -8.85 -2.51 -18.21
C ARG A 58 -8.01 -1.38 -18.84
N LYS A 59 -6.97 -1.74 -19.60
CA LYS A 59 -6.02 -0.78 -20.18
C LYS A 59 -6.71 0.29 -21.03
N SER A 60 -7.59 -0.10 -21.94
CA SER A 60 -8.26 0.84 -22.84
C SER A 60 -9.11 1.88 -22.07
N GLU A 61 -9.82 1.44 -21.04
CA GLU A 61 -10.60 2.33 -20.18
C GLU A 61 -9.71 3.31 -19.42
N VAL A 62 -8.59 2.83 -18.88
CA VAL A 62 -7.60 3.66 -18.19
C VAL A 62 -7.01 4.71 -19.13
N LEU A 63 -6.60 4.33 -20.34
CA LEU A 63 -6.02 5.25 -21.32
C LEU A 63 -7.02 6.32 -21.77
N ASN A 64 -8.27 5.94 -22.04
CA ASN A 64 -9.33 6.88 -22.41
C ASN A 64 -9.59 7.90 -21.28
N GLU A 65 -9.57 7.45 -20.04
CA GLU A 65 -9.78 8.34 -18.91
C GLU A 65 -8.58 9.26 -18.67
N LEU A 66 -7.35 8.78 -18.84
CA LEU A 66 -6.15 9.63 -18.81
C LEU A 66 -6.19 10.72 -19.87
N ASP A 67 -6.63 10.40 -21.08
CA ASP A 67 -6.82 11.37 -22.16
C ASP A 67 -7.87 12.41 -21.78
N ARG A 68 -9.04 11.99 -21.32
CA ARG A 68 -10.12 12.88 -20.85
C ARG A 68 -9.67 13.82 -19.72
N LEU A 69 -8.77 13.37 -18.86
CA LEU A 69 -8.22 14.17 -17.77
C LEU A 69 -7.02 15.04 -18.18
N GLY A 70 -6.52 14.91 -19.41
CA GLY A 70 -5.36 15.66 -19.92
C GLY A 70 -3.99 15.11 -19.46
N TYR A 71 -3.91 13.83 -19.07
CA TYR A 71 -2.72 13.20 -18.49
C TYR A 71 -2.19 12.00 -19.30
N SER A 72 -2.45 11.93 -20.60
CA SER A 72 -2.10 10.79 -21.48
C SER A 72 -0.63 10.39 -21.41
N ASN A 73 0.29 11.32 -21.17
CA ASN A 73 1.74 11.10 -21.15
C ASN A 73 2.32 10.84 -19.74
N TYR A 74 1.50 10.84 -18.70
CA TYR A 74 1.99 10.74 -17.31
C TYR A 74 2.20 9.31 -16.84
N LEU A 75 1.57 8.31 -17.49
CA LEU A 75 1.58 6.94 -17.05
C LEU A 75 1.90 5.96 -18.18
N LYS A 76 2.83 5.04 -17.92
CA LYS A 76 2.92 3.79 -18.68
C LYS A 76 1.86 2.83 -18.13
N VAL A 77 0.96 2.33 -19.02
CA VAL A 77 -0.12 1.43 -18.62
C VAL A 77 0.08 0.06 -19.23
N LYS A 78 0.11 -0.98 -18.40
CA LYS A 78 0.25 -2.38 -18.79
C LYS A 78 -0.99 -3.16 -18.39
N GLN A 79 -1.61 -3.84 -19.34
CA GLN A 79 -2.61 -4.87 -19.02
C GLN A 79 -1.91 -6.20 -18.82
N ILE A 80 -2.30 -6.91 -17.77
CA ILE A 80 -1.91 -8.29 -17.55
C ILE A 80 -3.17 -9.18 -17.47
N ASP A 81 -2.96 -10.48 -17.52
CA ASP A 81 -4.02 -11.45 -17.32
C ASP A 81 -4.15 -11.78 -15.82
N PHE A 82 -5.33 -11.51 -15.27
CA PHE A 82 -5.68 -11.79 -13.87
C PHE A 82 -6.45 -13.11 -13.82
N GLN A 83 -5.84 -14.12 -13.22
CA GLN A 83 -6.37 -15.51 -13.18
C GLN A 83 -6.79 -15.93 -11.76
N LEU A 84 -6.44 -15.11 -10.75
CA LEU A 84 -6.78 -15.45 -9.37
C LEU A 84 -8.30 -15.44 -9.19
N TYR A 85 -8.84 -16.54 -8.68
CA TYR A 85 -10.23 -16.57 -8.22
C TYR A 85 -10.31 -15.89 -6.86
N VAL A 86 -11.06 -14.79 -6.76
CA VAL A 86 -11.35 -14.10 -5.52
C VAL A 86 -12.84 -14.17 -5.26
N PRO A 87 -13.32 -14.71 -4.12
CA PRO A 87 -14.73 -14.76 -3.80
C PRO A 87 -15.38 -13.37 -3.76
N ASN A 88 -16.60 -13.26 -4.27
CA ASN A 88 -17.36 -12.02 -4.22
C ASN A 88 -17.63 -11.61 -2.77
N GLY A 89 -17.55 -10.31 -2.47
CA GLY A 89 -17.79 -9.78 -1.13
C GLY A 89 -16.63 -9.95 -0.16
N LEU A 90 -15.50 -10.51 -0.60
CA LEU A 90 -14.31 -10.59 0.23
C LEU A 90 -13.76 -9.19 0.52
N PHE A 91 -13.45 -8.94 1.78
CA PHE A 91 -12.84 -7.68 2.19
C PHE A 91 -11.48 -7.49 1.48
N TYR A 92 -11.17 -6.28 1.04
CA TYR A 92 -9.99 -5.98 0.21
C TYR A 92 -9.91 -6.76 -1.11
N TYR A 93 -11.04 -7.04 -1.75
CA TYR A 93 -11.15 -7.83 -2.98
C TYR A 93 -10.06 -7.52 -4.01
N SER A 94 -9.88 -6.24 -4.35
CA SER A 94 -8.95 -5.83 -5.40
C SER A 94 -7.48 -6.02 -5.04
N THR A 95 -7.11 -6.03 -3.76
CA THR A 95 -5.71 -6.17 -3.34
C THR A 95 -5.19 -7.59 -3.52
N HIS A 96 -6.07 -8.60 -3.48
CA HIS A 96 -5.68 -9.98 -3.71
C HIS A 96 -5.06 -10.19 -5.10
N PHE A 97 -5.42 -9.39 -6.09
CA PHE A 97 -4.83 -9.47 -7.43
C PHE A 97 -3.36 -9.02 -7.48
N LYS A 98 -2.76 -8.53 -6.39
CA LYS A 98 -1.32 -8.39 -6.24
C LYS A 98 -0.60 -9.72 -6.46
N LEU A 99 -1.22 -10.85 -6.11
CA LEU A 99 -0.66 -12.20 -6.34
C LEU A 99 -0.50 -12.50 -7.85
N ASP A 100 -1.41 -12.03 -8.70
CA ASP A 100 -1.25 -12.11 -10.15
C ASP A 100 -0.14 -11.19 -10.68
N VAL A 101 0.07 -10.03 -10.04
CA VAL A 101 1.20 -9.14 -10.37
C VAL A 101 2.53 -9.81 -10.02
N PHE A 102 2.62 -10.54 -8.91
CA PHE A 102 3.83 -11.32 -8.57
C PHE A 102 4.10 -12.41 -9.61
N ARG A 103 3.05 -13.11 -10.08
CA ARG A 103 3.16 -14.07 -11.18
C ARG A 103 3.65 -13.41 -12.47
N TYR A 104 3.16 -12.22 -12.79
CA TYR A 104 3.65 -11.43 -13.92
C TYR A 104 5.12 -11.06 -13.74
N PHE A 105 5.55 -10.62 -12.55
CA PHE A 105 6.96 -10.29 -12.28
C PHE A 105 7.87 -11.52 -12.43
N ALA A 106 7.42 -12.69 -12.01
CA ALA A 106 8.14 -13.95 -12.19
C ALA A 106 8.39 -14.32 -13.67
N SER A 107 7.57 -13.80 -14.60
CA SER A 107 7.71 -14.02 -16.05
C SER A 107 8.62 -13.02 -16.76
N LEU A 108 9.10 -12.00 -16.07
CA LEU A 108 9.97 -10.97 -16.65
C LEU A 108 11.38 -11.47 -16.91
N ASN A 109 12.17 -10.69 -17.67
CA ASN A 109 13.58 -10.98 -17.88
C ASN A 109 14.33 -11.03 -16.52
N LYS A 110 15.14 -12.07 -16.32
CA LYS A 110 15.87 -12.31 -15.07
C LYS A 110 16.80 -11.19 -14.66
N ASP A 111 17.28 -10.37 -15.61
CA ASP A 111 18.15 -9.23 -15.32
C ASP A 111 17.42 -8.05 -14.68
N MET A 112 16.09 -8.04 -14.73
CA MET A 112 15.29 -6.96 -14.13
C MET A 112 15.32 -7.04 -12.60
N TYR A 113 15.15 -5.87 -11.98
CA TYR A 113 14.77 -5.73 -10.60
C TYR A 113 13.51 -4.87 -10.52
N VAL A 114 12.44 -5.41 -9.96
CA VAL A 114 11.12 -4.80 -10.01
C VAL A 114 10.50 -4.73 -8.62
N GLY A 115 9.54 -3.84 -8.44
CA GLY A 115 8.78 -3.77 -7.20
C GLY A 115 7.34 -3.39 -7.42
N LEU A 116 6.46 -3.90 -6.56
CA LEU A 116 5.06 -3.48 -6.44
C LEU A 116 4.97 -2.45 -5.32
N ILE A 117 4.34 -1.29 -5.61
CA ILE A 117 4.10 -0.20 -4.66
C ILE A 117 2.61 0.19 -4.69
N ASP A 118 2.04 0.54 -3.54
CA ASP A 118 0.66 1.00 -3.46
C ASP A 118 0.48 2.42 -4.05
N LEU A 119 -0.69 2.67 -4.63
CA LEU A 119 -1.01 3.93 -5.32
C LEU A 119 -1.07 5.16 -4.40
N ASP A 120 -1.23 4.95 -3.11
CA ASP A 120 -1.26 5.99 -2.07
C ASP A 120 0.12 6.26 -1.45
N ALA A 121 1.16 5.95 -2.21
CA ALA A 121 2.54 6.34 -1.92
C ALA A 121 3.00 7.53 -2.76
N ILE A 122 4.07 8.19 -2.32
CA ILE A 122 4.74 9.26 -3.04
C ILE A 122 6.25 9.23 -2.79
N ALA A 123 7.05 9.52 -3.81
CA ALA A 123 8.50 9.63 -3.67
C ALA A 123 8.88 11.07 -3.31
N ILE A 124 9.44 11.30 -2.12
CA ILE A 124 9.74 12.65 -1.63
C ILE A 124 11.22 13.00 -1.66
N ASN A 125 12.12 12.03 -1.57
CA ASN A 125 13.56 12.26 -1.58
C ASN A 125 14.26 11.49 -2.72
N LYS A 126 15.57 11.71 -2.87
CA LYS A 126 16.43 10.92 -3.77
C LYS A 126 16.50 9.47 -3.29
N ILE A 127 16.75 8.56 -4.21
CA ILE A 127 16.99 7.14 -3.92
C ILE A 127 18.20 7.03 -2.99
N PRO A 128 18.06 6.47 -1.77
CA PRO A 128 19.16 6.35 -0.82
C PRO A 128 20.16 5.30 -1.28
N ILE A 129 21.42 5.48 -0.87
CA ILE A 129 22.51 4.58 -1.26
C ILE A 129 22.30 3.14 -0.79
N CYS A 130 21.70 2.95 0.40
CA CYS A 130 21.37 1.62 0.91
C CYS A 130 20.42 0.87 -0.03
N LEU A 131 19.40 1.51 -0.58
CA LEU A 131 18.49 0.88 -1.55
C LEU A 131 19.23 0.56 -2.85
N LYS A 132 20.12 1.44 -3.33
CA LYS A 132 20.96 1.17 -4.52
C LYS A 132 21.80 -0.08 -4.33
N ASN A 133 22.48 -0.20 -3.20
CA ASN A 133 23.31 -1.35 -2.89
C ASN A 133 22.50 -2.66 -2.83
N LEU A 134 21.30 -2.63 -2.24
CA LEU A 134 20.41 -3.79 -2.20
C LEU A 134 19.98 -4.24 -3.60
N ILE A 135 19.62 -3.30 -4.47
CA ILE A 135 19.23 -3.59 -5.85
C ILE A 135 20.42 -4.16 -6.65
N GLU A 136 21.61 -3.57 -6.52
CA GLU A 136 22.84 -4.05 -7.18
C GLU A 136 23.24 -5.46 -6.70
N SER A 137 23.06 -5.72 -5.42
CA SER A 137 23.24 -7.05 -4.82
C SER A 137 22.08 -8.01 -5.06
N ARG A 138 21.02 -7.55 -5.76
CA ARG A 138 19.82 -8.33 -6.11
C ARG A 138 19.08 -8.91 -4.91
N ILE A 139 19.18 -8.24 -3.75
CA ILE A 139 18.55 -8.67 -2.49
C ILE A 139 17.06 -8.30 -2.51
N PRO A 140 16.13 -9.24 -2.24
CA PRO A 140 14.72 -8.94 -2.09
C PRO A 140 14.47 -7.97 -0.94
N CYS A 141 13.51 -7.07 -1.12
CA CYS A 141 13.20 -6.03 -0.15
C CYS A 141 11.70 -5.97 0.11
N VAL A 142 11.33 -5.76 1.37
CA VAL A 142 9.95 -5.63 1.85
C VAL A 142 9.85 -4.51 2.87
N TYR A 143 8.65 -4.19 3.29
CA TYR A 143 8.42 -3.29 4.42
C TYR A 143 7.80 -4.07 5.57
N ASP A 144 8.56 -4.26 6.66
CA ASP A 144 8.07 -4.84 7.91
C ASP A 144 7.30 -3.77 8.70
N VAL A 145 6.03 -4.02 8.96
CA VAL A 145 5.13 -3.12 9.71
C VAL A 145 4.66 -3.76 11.02
N SER A 146 5.38 -4.77 11.50
CA SER A 146 5.06 -5.46 12.75
C SER A 146 5.01 -4.52 13.95
N ASP A 147 5.85 -3.49 13.98
CA ASP A 147 5.88 -2.45 15.03
C ASP A 147 4.60 -1.60 15.09
N GLN A 148 3.81 -1.61 14.02
CA GLN A 148 2.52 -0.90 13.92
C GLN A 148 1.34 -1.83 14.18
N LEU A 149 1.33 -3.01 13.57
CA LEU A 149 0.19 -3.92 13.61
C LEU A 149 0.16 -4.79 14.88
N ILE A 150 1.29 -5.24 15.39
CA ILE A 150 1.35 -6.02 16.61
C ILE A 150 0.78 -5.23 17.81
N PRO A 151 1.16 -3.96 18.06
CA PRO A 151 0.56 -3.18 19.12
C PRO A 151 -0.93 -2.85 18.90
N ALA A 152 -1.39 -2.85 17.63
CA ALA A 152 -2.77 -2.53 17.31
C ALA A 152 -3.72 -3.73 17.51
N PHE A 153 -3.30 -4.93 17.13
CA PHE A 153 -4.16 -6.11 17.06
C PHE A 153 -3.78 -7.20 18.06
N GLY A 154 -2.55 -7.19 18.58
CA GLY A 154 -2.00 -8.19 19.51
C GLY A 154 -1.22 -9.30 18.79
N ALA A 155 -0.05 -9.63 19.33
CA ALA A 155 0.86 -10.63 18.76
C ALA A 155 0.21 -12.02 18.63
N GLU A 156 -0.55 -12.44 19.67
CA GLU A 156 -1.21 -13.75 19.70
C GLU A 156 -2.25 -13.91 18.59
N ILE A 157 -3.04 -12.87 18.32
CA ILE A 157 -4.08 -12.90 17.28
C ILE A 157 -3.43 -13.03 15.91
N ILE A 158 -2.40 -12.22 15.64
CA ILE A 158 -1.65 -12.24 14.38
C ILE A 158 -0.99 -13.60 14.17
N LEU A 159 -0.25 -14.08 15.16
CA LEU A 159 0.43 -15.37 15.07
C LEU A 159 -0.55 -16.54 14.88
N LYS A 160 -1.69 -16.52 15.60
CA LYS A 160 -2.72 -17.54 15.46
C LYS A 160 -3.32 -17.58 14.05
N ASP A 161 -3.62 -16.42 13.46
CA ASP A 161 -4.12 -16.35 12.09
C ASP A 161 -3.09 -16.90 11.09
N MET A 162 -1.82 -16.50 11.23
CA MET A 162 -0.73 -17.01 10.40
C MET A 162 -0.54 -18.53 10.54
N GLN A 163 -0.59 -19.07 11.76
CA GLN A 163 -0.48 -20.51 12.02
C GLN A 163 -1.65 -21.32 11.49
N ARG A 164 -2.83 -20.74 11.35
CA ARG A 164 -3.96 -21.37 10.67
C ARG A 164 -3.71 -21.53 9.16
N LEU A 165 -2.94 -20.62 8.57
CA LEU A 165 -2.54 -20.68 7.15
C LEU A 165 -1.35 -21.62 6.93
N SER A 166 -0.39 -21.65 7.87
CA SER A 166 0.76 -22.54 7.84
C SER A 166 1.23 -22.80 9.27
N SER A 167 1.11 -24.07 9.72
CA SER A 167 1.37 -24.46 11.13
C SER A 167 2.82 -24.28 11.58
N ASP A 168 3.73 -24.10 10.66
CA ASP A 168 5.17 -23.94 10.89
C ASP A 168 5.60 -22.47 11.13
N ILE A 169 4.68 -21.50 11.09
CA ILE A 169 4.95 -20.10 11.38
C ILE A 169 5.25 -19.89 12.87
N CYS A 170 6.33 -19.17 13.17
CA CYS A 170 6.84 -18.96 14.53
C CYS A 170 7.01 -17.50 14.91
N ALA A 171 7.41 -16.63 13.96
CA ALA A 171 7.77 -15.24 14.26
C ALA A 171 6.56 -14.29 14.27
N GLY A 172 5.55 -14.57 13.42
CA GLY A 172 4.36 -13.74 13.32
C GLY A 172 4.67 -12.33 12.83
N ARG A 173 5.66 -12.17 11.94
CA ARG A 173 6.00 -10.87 11.35
C ARG A 173 4.96 -10.46 10.34
N TRP A 174 4.63 -9.17 10.35
CA TRP A 174 3.70 -8.61 9.40
C TRP A 174 4.40 -7.75 8.37
N TYR A 175 4.33 -8.15 7.11
CA TYR A 175 4.87 -7.38 5.99
C TYR A 175 3.74 -6.62 5.31
N GLY A 176 3.90 -5.31 5.20
CA GLY A 176 2.94 -4.44 4.54
C GLY A 176 2.91 -4.67 3.03
N GLY A 177 1.70 -4.64 2.48
CA GLY A 177 1.48 -4.80 1.05
C GLY A 177 1.91 -3.60 0.20
N GLU A 178 2.35 -2.52 0.83
CA GLU A 178 2.65 -1.26 0.16
C GLU A 178 3.96 -1.24 -0.61
N LEU A 179 4.93 -2.10 -0.30
CA LEU A 179 6.18 -2.20 -1.08
C LEU A 179 6.82 -3.57 -0.94
N ILE A 180 6.96 -4.26 -2.07
CA ILE A 180 7.71 -5.51 -2.21
C ILE A 180 8.55 -5.42 -3.46
N MET A 181 9.87 -5.65 -3.35
CA MET A 181 10.81 -5.53 -4.47
C MET A 181 11.71 -6.76 -4.54
N GLY A 182 12.14 -7.10 -5.75
CA GLY A 182 13.08 -8.21 -5.95
C GLY A 182 13.31 -8.53 -7.41
N THR A 183 13.98 -9.64 -7.64
CA THR A 183 14.23 -10.21 -8.96
C THR A 183 13.05 -11.07 -9.42
N PRO A 184 12.91 -11.38 -10.71
CA PRO A 184 11.91 -12.33 -11.18
C PRO A 184 12.02 -13.71 -10.52
N ASP A 185 13.23 -14.18 -10.21
CA ASP A 185 13.44 -15.46 -9.51
C ASP A 185 12.88 -15.40 -8.07
N PHE A 186 13.05 -14.29 -7.35
CA PHE A 186 12.39 -14.09 -6.06
C PHE A 186 10.86 -14.11 -6.19
N PHE A 187 10.31 -13.42 -7.18
CA PHE A 187 8.87 -13.43 -7.41
C PHE A 187 8.33 -14.79 -7.85
N ALA A 188 9.14 -15.63 -8.51
CA ALA A 188 8.76 -17.00 -8.82
C ALA A 188 8.60 -17.85 -7.54
N VAL A 189 9.53 -17.71 -6.57
CA VAL A 189 9.42 -18.35 -5.26
C VAL A 189 8.23 -17.80 -4.48
N LEU A 190 8.07 -16.47 -4.41
CA LEU A 190 6.95 -15.83 -3.70
C LEU A 190 5.61 -16.26 -4.29
N THR A 191 5.49 -16.36 -5.61
CA THR A 191 4.26 -16.82 -6.29
C THR A 191 3.93 -18.26 -5.94
N ARG A 192 4.93 -19.14 -5.89
CA ARG A 192 4.74 -20.54 -5.49
C ARG A 192 4.21 -20.65 -4.07
N GLU A 193 4.85 -19.97 -3.11
CA GLU A 193 4.45 -20.02 -1.70
C GLU A 193 3.10 -19.37 -1.47
N THR A 194 2.85 -18.18 -2.03
CA THR A 194 1.55 -17.50 -1.88
C THR A 194 0.40 -18.30 -2.49
N ARG A 195 0.62 -19.06 -3.57
CA ARG A 195 -0.41 -19.92 -4.16
C ARG A 195 -0.88 -20.99 -3.18
N VAL A 196 0.05 -21.73 -2.57
CA VAL A 196 -0.27 -22.78 -1.59
C VAL A 196 -1.02 -22.20 -0.39
N ILE A 197 -0.55 -21.05 0.11
CA ILE A 197 -1.18 -20.37 1.25
C ILE A 197 -2.57 -19.85 0.88
N TYR A 198 -2.75 -19.33 -0.35
CA TYR A 198 -4.03 -18.83 -0.83
C TYR A 198 -5.09 -19.92 -0.94
N GLU A 199 -4.72 -21.11 -1.42
CA GLU A 199 -5.64 -22.28 -1.44
C GLU A 199 -6.15 -22.59 -0.03
N ARG A 200 -5.27 -22.58 0.97
CA ARG A 200 -5.66 -22.75 2.38
C ARG A 200 -6.48 -21.57 2.89
N TYR A 201 -6.07 -20.33 2.58
CA TYR A 201 -6.77 -19.11 2.94
C TYR A 201 -8.25 -19.14 2.52
N LEU A 202 -8.54 -19.55 1.29
CA LEU A 202 -9.92 -19.64 0.79
C LEU A 202 -10.80 -20.60 1.60
N THR A 203 -10.23 -21.62 2.23
CA THR A 203 -11.01 -22.59 3.02
C THR A 203 -11.33 -22.08 4.43
N ILE A 204 -10.63 -21.07 4.94
CA ILE A 204 -10.74 -20.61 6.34
C ILE A 204 -10.89 -19.08 6.47
N VAL A 205 -11.06 -18.35 5.38
CA VAL A 205 -11.04 -16.88 5.39
C VAL A 205 -12.08 -16.28 6.34
N ASP A 206 -13.23 -16.92 6.53
CA ASP A 206 -14.27 -16.44 7.43
C ASP A 206 -13.89 -16.58 8.90
N GLU A 207 -12.96 -17.46 9.22
CA GLU A 207 -12.44 -17.70 10.55
C GLU A 207 -11.25 -16.80 10.92
N LEU A 208 -10.63 -16.13 9.93
CA LEU A 208 -9.49 -15.25 10.14
C LEU A 208 -9.96 -13.88 10.64
N PHE A 209 -9.22 -13.32 11.58
CA PHE A 209 -9.39 -11.94 12.01
C PHE A 209 -8.90 -10.96 10.93
N HIS A 210 -7.76 -11.29 10.28
CA HIS A 210 -7.17 -10.48 9.21
C HIS A 210 -7.44 -11.13 7.86
N LYS A 211 -8.14 -10.37 6.99
CA LYS A 211 -8.56 -10.84 5.65
C LYS A 211 -7.96 -9.92 4.60
N GLY A 212 -6.88 -10.32 3.96
CA GLY A 212 -6.23 -9.52 2.92
C GLY A 212 -4.96 -10.17 2.39
N ASP A 213 -4.42 -9.58 1.33
CA ASP A 213 -3.19 -10.00 0.68
C ASP A 213 -1.97 -9.96 1.63
N GLU A 214 -1.90 -8.97 2.54
CA GLU A 214 -0.80 -8.83 3.49
C GLU A 214 -0.63 -10.07 4.39
N MET A 215 -1.73 -10.72 4.83
CA MET A 215 -1.68 -11.95 5.62
C MET A 215 -1.03 -13.09 4.83
N ILE A 216 -1.45 -13.29 3.59
CA ILE A 216 -0.95 -14.35 2.71
C ILE A 216 0.53 -14.14 2.41
N VAL A 217 0.89 -12.90 2.06
CA VAL A 217 2.27 -12.50 1.74
C VAL A 217 3.18 -12.61 2.96
N SER A 218 2.70 -12.23 4.15
CA SER A 218 3.49 -12.32 5.39
C SER A 218 3.86 -13.76 5.73
N VAL A 219 2.89 -14.68 5.61
CA VAL A 219 3.14 -16.12 5.81
C VAL A 219 4.13 -16.65 4.77
N ALA A 220 3.98 -16.30 3.50
CA ALA A 220 4.90 -16.72 2.44
C ALA A 220 6.33 -16.21 2.67
N LEU A 221 6.47 -14.95 3.05
CA LEU A 221 7.79 -14.35 3.31
C LEU A 221 8.47 -14.95 4.53
N GLU A 222 7.73 -15.27 5.60
CA GLU A 222 8.31 -15.97 6.75
C GLU A 222 8.84 -17.35 6.37
N LYS A 223 8.10 -18.12 5.56
CA LYS A 223 8.56 -19.42 5.02
C LYS A 223 9.83 -19.26 4.18
N ILE A 224 9.83 -18.34 3.22
CA ILE A 224 10.97 -18.07 2.34
C ILE A 224 12.25 -17.71 3.15
N GLN A 225 12.09 -16.91 4.21
CA GLN A 225 13.23 -16.56 5.08
C GLN A 225 13.72 -17.73 5.92
N ARG A 226 12.84 -18.60 6.39
CA ARG A 226 13.22 -19.85 7.10
C ARG A 226 13.97 -20.83 6.19
N GLU A 227 13.72 -20.81 4.90
CA GLU A 227 14.46 -21.57 3.89
C GLU A 227 15.82 -20.94 3.54
N GLY A 228 16.22 -19.86 4.22
CA GLY A 228 17.54 -19.24 4.11
C GLY A 228 17.62 -18.05 3.15
N THR A 229 16.51 -17.61 2.55
CA THR A 229 16.51 -16.40 1.73
C THR A 229 16.55 -15.16 2.63
N TYR A 230 17.60 -14.34 2.51
CA TYR A 230 17.65 -13.05 3.17
C TYR A 230 16.73 -12.05 2.46
N VAL A 231 15.89 -11.35 3.24
CA VAL A 231 15.00 -10.30 2.75
C VAL A 231 15.25 -9.03 3.58
N ALA A 232 15.54 -7.92 2.93
CA ALA A 232 15.87 -6.66 3.60
C ALA A 232 14.58 -5.89 3.96
N ASP A 233 14.52 -5.33 5.18
CA ASP A 233 13.45 -4.45 5.62
C ASP A 233 13.74 -2.99 5.25
N LEU A 234 12.93 -2.44 4.35
CA LEU A 234 13.04 -1.06 3.86
C LEU A 234 12.58 -0.02 4.88
N GLY A 235 11.74 -0.40 5.84
CA GLY A 235 11.29 0.48 6.93
C GLY A 235 12.43 0.80 7.89
N THR A 236 13.14 -0.21 8.37
CA THR A 236 14.31 -0.05 9.24
C THR A 236 15.42 0.76 8.58
N LEU A 237 15.58 0.64 7.26
CA LEU A 237 16.54 1.41 6.47
C LEU A 237 16.08 2.84 6.14
N GLY A 238 14.88 3.24 6.56
CA GLY A 238 14.33 4.57 6.28
C GLY A 238 14.04 4.83 4.79
N VAL A 239 13.90 3.79 3.99
CA VAL A 239 13.58 3.89 2.56
C VAL A 239 12.11 4.23 2.37
N ILE A 240 11.23 3.56 3.13
CA ILE A 240 9.79 3.81 3.13
C ILE A 240 9.29 4.07 4.55
N GLY A 241 8.27 4.92 4.67
CA GLY A 241 7.55 5.13 5.90
C GLY A 241 6.05 5.21 5.67
N ARG A 242 5.26 4.64 6.58
CA ARG A 242 3.79 4.70 6.61
C ARG A 242 3.36 5.75 7.63
N TYR A 243 2.56 6.72 7.21
CA TYR A 243 2.08 7.79 8.09
C TYR A 243 0.56 7.94 8.00
N PHE A 244 -0.08 8.07 9.15
CA PHE A 244 -1.51 8.28 9.29
C PHE A 244 -1.77 9.68 9.85
N SER A 245 -2.37 10.59 9.09
CA SER A 245 -2.80 11.91 9.58
C SER A 245 -3.92 11.79 10.62
N VAL A 246 -4.72 10.72 10.47
CA VAL A 246 -5.78 10.33 11.39
C VAL A 246 -5.52 8.88 11.82
N PRO A 247 -5.29 8.60 13.11
CA PRO A 247 -5.11 7.22 13.57
C PRO A 247 -6.38 6.40 13.30
N THR A 248 -6.25 5.36 12.49
CA THR A 248 -7.34 4.41 12.21
C THR A 248 -7.31 3.23 13.18
N VAL A 249 -6.14 2.94 13.71
CA VAL A 249 -5.88 1.90 14.72
C VAL A 249 -4.99 2.47 15.83
N LYS A 250 -5.03 1.86 17.02
CA LYS A 250 -4.17 2.25 18.14
C LYS A 250 -2.78 1.63 17.94
N HIS A 251 -1.88 2.33 17.31
CA HIS A 251 -0.48 1.94 17.24
C HIS A 251 0.43 3.13 17.55
N PRO A 252 1.65 2.91 18.04
CA PRO A 252 2.63 3.96 18.21
C PRO A 252 3.02 4.54 16.84
N GLN A 253 2.85 5.84 16.66
CA GLN A 253 3.26 6.50 15.43
C GLN A 253 4.28 7.60 15.74
N LYS A 254 5.40 7.60 15.03
CA LYS A 254 6.39 8.67 15.10
C LYS A 254 5.80 9.98 14.53
N PRO A 255 6.25 11.16 15.01
CA PRO A 255 5.85 12.44 14.42
C PRO A 255 6.18 12.52 12.94
N PHE A 256 5.38 13.26 12.16
CA PHE A 256 5.56 13.37 10.71
C PHE A 256 6.99 13.77 10.29
N ARG A 257 7.67 14.65 11.05
CA ARG A 257 9.07 15.05 10.80
C ARG A 257 10.05 13.87 10.66
N TYR A 258 9.74 12.73 11.28
CA TYR A 258 10.57 11.53 11.17
C TYR A 258 10.52 10.94 9.75
N PHE A 259 9.38 11.06 9.08
CA PHE A 259 9.14 10.50 7.75
C PHE A 259 9.58 11.43 6.60
N GLU A 260 9.90 12.70 6.89
CA GLU A 260 10.32 13.68 5.87
C GLU A 260 11.64 13.29 5.16
N ASN A 261 12.40 12.36 5.71
CA ASN A 261 13.66 11.90 5.14
C ASN A 261 13.55 10.54 4.41
N CYS A 262 12.40 9.88 4.43
CA CYS A 262 12.20 8.64 3.65
C CYS A 262 12.25 8.95 2.15
N PHE A 263 12.66 7.97 1.34
CA PHE A 263 12.54 8.06 -0.11
C PHE A 263 11.07 7.98 -0.52
N LEU A 264 10.34 7.01 0.02
CA LEU A 264 8.92 6.77 -0.24
C LEU A 264 8.11 7.05 1.03
N LEU A 265 6.98 7.72 0.87
CA LEU A 265 6.01 7.97 1.93
C LEU A 265 4.67 7.37 1.53
N HIS A 266 4.16 6.43 2.33
CA HIS A 266 2.85 5.82 2.16
C HIS A 266 1.84 6.51 3.07
N LEU A 267 0.72 6.96 2.50
CA LEU A 267 -0.31 7.79 3.15
C LEU A 267 -1.70 7.12 3.05
N PRO A 268 -1.95 6.02 3.76
CA PRO A 268 -3.11 5.17 3.51
C PRO A 268 -4.46 5.84 3.81
N VAL A 269 -4.47 6.85 4.68
CA VAL A 269 -5.70 7.62 5.03
C VAL A 269 -5.80 8.96 4.33
N ASP A 270 -4.76 9.39 3.60
CA ASP A 270 -4.71 10.71 2.97
C ASP A 270 -4.78 10.62 1.43
N LYS A 271 -5.45 9.57 0.94
CA LYS A 271 -5.67 9.35 -0.49
C LYS A 271 -6.36 10.52 -1.17
N ASP A 272 -7.31 11.17 -0.47
CA ASP A 272 -8.02 12.36 -0.97
C ASP A 272 -7.09 13.56 -1.16
N PHE A 273 -6.14 13.75 -0.24
CA PHE A 273 -5.08 14.75 -0.40
C PHE A 273 -4.22 14.44 -1.63
N LEU A 274 -3.74 13.20 -1.74
CA LEU A 274 -2.90 12.77 -2.86
C LEU A 274 -3.61 12.94 -4.22
N ALA A 275 -4.88 12.55 -4.31
CA ALA A 275 -5.64 12.65 -5.55
C ALA A 275 -5.97 14.10 -5.97
N LYS A 276 -5.92 15.06 -5.05
CA LYS A 276 -6.16 16.48 -5.31
C LYS A 276 -4.88 17.27 -5.57
N LEU A 277 -3.73 16.68 -5.28
CA LEU A 277 -2.44 17.35 -5.45
C LEU A 277 -2.14 17.51 -6.94
N ASP A 278 -1.56 18.67 -7.29
CA ASP A 278 -1.04 18.90 -8.62
C ASP A 278 0.20 18.01 -8.87
N PRO A 279 0.33 17.35 -10.04
CA PRO A 279 1.47 16.47 -10.33
C PRO A 279 2.84 17.17 -10.26
N GLU A 280 2.93 18.45 -10.57
CA GLU A 280 4.17 19.22 -10.43
C GLU A 280 4.53 19.40 -8.96
N TYR A 281 3.54 19.66 -8.09
CA TYR A 281 3.76 19.75 -6.64
C TYR A 281 4.09 18.37 -6.05
N ALA A 282 3.50 17.29 -6.57
CA ALA A 282 3.84 15.93 -6.19
C ALA A 282 5.30 15.57 -6.53
N ALA A 283 5.81 16.08 -7.65
CA ALA A 283 7.18 15.86 -8.11
C ALA A 283 8.22 16.62 -7.27
N GLU A 284 7.88 17.81 -6.77
CA GLU A 284 8.82 18.68 -6.04
C GLU A 284 8.70 18.49 -4.52
N ARG A 285 9.81 18.08 -3.89
CA ARG A 285 9.86 17.76 -2.45
C ARG A 285 9.30 18.88 -1.57
N ASP A 286 9.81 20.09 -1.76
CA ASP A 286 9.48 21.20 -0.85
C ASP A 286 8.04 21.67 -1.05
N SER A 287 7.54 21.64 -2.28
CA SER A 287 6.13 21.91 -2.61
C SER A 287 5.20 20.88 -1.99
N PHE A 288 5.54 19.58 -2.12
CA PHE A 288 4.80 18.51 -1.48
C PHE A 288 4.78 18.66 0.03
N LEU A 289 5.95 18.80 0.68
CA LEU A 289 6.04 18.90 2.14
C LEU A 289 5.29 20.13 2.68
N LYS A 290 5.38 21.27 1.99
CA LYS A 290 4.62 22.48 2.35
C LYS A 290 3.12 22.24 2.28
N SER A 291 2.65 21.67 1.19
CA SER A 291 1.22 21.36 0.97
C SER A 291 0.71 20.35 1.99
N TYR A 292 1.48 19.28 2.25
CA TYR A 292 1.07 18.23 3.19
C TYR A 292 1.09 18.72 4.64
N LYS A 293 2.08 19.51 5.07
CA LYS A 293 2.10 20.15 6.41
C LYS A 293 0.91 21.09 6.62
N SER A 294 0.54 21.84 5.59
CA SER A 294 -0.67 22.70 5.63
C SER A 294 -1.93 21.85 5.79
N TYR A 295 -2.03 20.75 5.03
CA TYR A 295 -3.13 19.78 5.15
C TYR A 295 -3.20 19.17 6.56
N LEU A 296 -2.07 18.71 7.12
CA LEU A 296 -2.00 18.17 8.49
C LEU A 296 -2.48 19.17 9.53
N SER A 297 -2.11 20.45 9.39
CA SER A 297 -2.58 21.53 10.28
C SER A 297 -4.10 21.68 10.21
N THR A 298 -4.67 21.63 9.01
CA THR A 298 -6.14 21.68 8.81
C THR A 298 -6.83 20.47 9.45
N VAL A 299 -6.31 19.26 9.24
CA VAL A 299 -6.83 18.03 9.86
C VAL A 299 -6.81 18.15 11.38
N TRP A 300 -5.72 18.65 11.95
CA TRP A 300 -5.59 18.84 13.39
C TRP A 300 -6.61 19.84 13.94
N ILE A 301 -6.81 20.99 13.28
CA ILE A 301 -7.80 22.01 13.67
C ILE A 301 -9.21 21.42 13.66
N VAL A 302 -9.61 20.79 12.56
CA VAL A 302 -10.95 20.19 12.41
C VAL A 302 -11.22 19.18 13.54
N ARG A 303 -10.25 18.30 13.83
CA ARG A 303 -10.38 17.31 14.92
C ARG A 303 -10.46 17.96 16.29
N SER A 304 -9.70 19.01 16.54
CA SER A 304 -9.75 19.76 17.81
C SER A 304 -11.12 20.39 18.02
N VAL A 305 -11.69 21.01 16.98
CA VAL A 305 -13.04 21.57 17.02
C VAL A 305 -14.10 20.48 17.28
N GLN A 306 -14.03 19.34 16.57
CA GLN A 306 -14.94 18.23 16.79
C GLN A 306 -14.86 17.65 18.21
N LYS A 307 -13.64 17.55 18.78
CA LYS A 307 -13.46 17.12 20.17
C LYS A 307 -14.11 18.08 21.16
N ILE A 308 -13.93 19.37 20.97
CA ILE A 308 -14.55 20.41 21.79
C ILE A 308 -16.09 20.30 21.70
N GLN A 309 -16.64 20.19 20.50
CA GLN A 309 -18.09 20.04 20.30
C GLN A 309 -18.66 18.79 20.98
N ARG A 310 -17.93 17.67 20.97
CA ARG A 310 -18.35 16.43 21.68
C ARG A 310 -18.37 16.64 23.19
N ILE A 311 -17.38 17.31 23.74
CA ILE A 311 -17.32 17.66 25.16
C ILE A 311 -18.51 18.53 25.54
N PHE A 312 -18.79 19.60 24.79
CA PHE A 312 -19.95 20.47 25.04
C PHE A 312 -21.27 19.72 24.97
N ARG A 313 -21.49 18.88 23.94
CA ARG A 313 -22.70 18.04 23.85
C ARG A 313 -22.83 17.10 25.05
N SER A 314 -21.76 16.49 25.50
CA SER A 314 -21.75 15.63 26.69
C SER A 314 -22.12 16.39 27.97
N PHE A 315 -21.64 17.63 28.13
CA PHE A 315 -22.03 18.51 29.25
C PHE A 315 -23.50 18.84 29.22
N ILE A 316 -24.04 19.29 28.08
CA ILE A 316 -25.47 19.64 27.92
C ILE A 316 -26.36 18.42 28.23
N THR A 317 -26.00 17.25 27.71
CA THR A 317 -26.77 16.01 27.93
C THR A 317 -26.76 15.58 29.40
N LYS A 318 -25.66 15.81 30.11
CA LYS A 318 -25.59 15.54 31.55
C LYS A 318 -26.41 16.54 32.35
N THR A 319 -26.36 17.83 32.02
CA THR A 319 -27.09 18.90 32.74
C THR A 319 -28.62 18.70 32.59
N LEU A 320 -29.09 18.32 31.38
CA LEU A 320 -30.53 18.05 31.11
C LEU A 320 -31.06 16.76 31.76
N LYS A 321 -30.22 15.90 32.30
CA LYS A 321 -30.65 14.72 33.08
C LYS A 321 -30.86 15.00 34.57
N TYR A 322 -30.47 16.19 35.03
CA TYR A 322 -30.62 16.60 36.44
C TYR A 322 -31.62 17.76 36.60
N VAL A 323 -32.34 18.13 35.56
CA VAL A 323 -33.53 18.99 35.55
C VAL A 323 -34.75 18.14 35.18
#